data_ce94fcbd785a4f2111a7020aa77da0a4
#
_entry.id   ce94fcbd785a4f2111a7020aa77da0a4
#
_cell.length_a   1.000
_cell.length_b   1.000
_cell.length_c   1.000
_cell.angle_alpha   90.00
_cell.angle_beta   90.00
_cell.angle_gamma   90.00
#
_symmetry.space_group_name_H-M   'P 1'
#
loop_
_entity.id
_entity.type
_entity.pdbx_description
1 polymer ?
#
loop_
_entity_poly.entity_id
_entity_poly.type
_entity_poly.pdbx_seq_one_letter_code
_entity_poly.pdbx_strand_id
1 'polypeptide(L)'
;MMRGWFAALLLIATPVFAAPLPELKLLSEHPVDDMIGGNLSGLASCNGVLWTVSDRDDTLLYSLDTSATVWKAKAQTLEIPPIPDSGLSATLRGMAKASALIRGGGLDFEGVSCDAAGNRYLVSEAYAAVLKVPVDGAPVWLELPRKVVEEAQSAGMLQHFNAIFEGIAVNPAGDQLWLAAERDKRGLLTAKLGKDGWACDASCILRVESGNDILPPELGGKAVSKDFSDVSLYKGKLFTLERAAYRICRRTLTTGQLETCWSFAKEALQPNRLYDQKYGLTEALIVDEKGAWVGTDNNFGVRADGEKRPVVWRFAAPEGGWSGKP
;
A
#
# COMPACT_ATOMS: atom_id res chain seq x y z
N MET A 1 12.82 -33.46 -64.58
CA MET A 1 13.07 -33.53 -63.18
C MET A 1 13.36 -32.09 -62.67
N MET A 2 12.36 -31.41 -62.20
CA MET A 2 12.51 -30.03 -61.62
C MET A 2 12.67 -30.15 -60.14
N ARG A 3 13.80 -29.74 -59.57
CA ARG A 3 14.05 -29.63 -58.11
C ARG A 3 13.60 -28.25 -57.64
N GLY A 4 12.49 -28.23 -56.95
CA GLY A 4 12.04 -27.01 -56.23
C GLY A 4 12.88 -26.76 -54.97
N TRP A 5 13.47 -25.59 -54.89
CA TRP A 5 14.15 -25.08 -53.68
C TRP A 5 13.10 -24.38 -52.79
N PHE A 6 12.83 -24.95 -51.64
CA PHE A 6 12.07 -24.25 -50.59
C PHE A 6 13.06 -23.39 -49.76
N ALA A 7 12.98 -22.09 -49.89
CA ALA A 7 13.67 -21.17 -49.00
C ALA A 7 12.86 -21.04 -47.71
N ALA A 8 13.38 -21.53 -46.59
CA ALA A 8 12.82 -21.31 -45.30
C ALA A 8 13.18 -19.90 -44.80
N LEU A 9 12.19 -19.01 -44.68
CA LEU A 9 12.34 -17.71 -44.04
C LEU A 9 12.41 -17.94 -42.53
N LEU A 10 13.59 -17.77 -41.91
CA LEU A 10 13.74 -17.66 -40.47
C LEU A 10 13.24 -16.27 -40.02
N LEU A 11 12.09 -16.22 -39.41
CA LEU A 11 11.63 -15.05 -38.63
C LEU A 11 12.45 -14.95 -37.35
N ILE A 12 13.42 -14.04 -37.31
CA ILE A 12 14.16 -13.67 -36.10
C ILE A 12 13.23 -12.76 -35.29
N ALA A 13 12.60 -13.31 -34.28
CA ALA A 13 11.89 -12.51 -33.27
C ALA A 13 12.91 -11.71 -32.45
N THR A 14 13.02 -10.41 -32.71
CA THR A 14 13.79 -9.51 -31.85
C THR A 14 13.08 -9.42 -30.51
N PRO A 15 13.78 -9.59 -29.37
CA PRO A 15 13.18 -9.37 -28.06
C PRO A 15 12.79 -7.89 -27.95
N VAL A 16 11.49 -7.64 -27.82
CA VAL A 16 10.97 -6.29 -27.48
C VAL A 16 11.31 -6.07 -26.01
N PHE A 17 12.39 -5.37 -25.72
CA PHE A 17 12.63 -4.84 -24.39
C PHE A 17 11.58 -3.76 -24.13
N ALA A 18 10.78 -3.94 -23.09
CA ALA A 18 9.91 -2.87 -22.62
C ALA A 18 10.78 -1.64 -22.28
N ALA A 19 10.37 -0.46 -22.72
CA ALA A 19 11.05 0.77 -22.36
C ALA A 19 11.10 0.89 -20.81
N PRO A 20 12.21 1.39 -20.26
CA PRO A 20 12.31 1.61 -18.82
C PRO A 20 11.22 2.59 -18.37
N LEU A 21 10.67 2.35 -17.17
CA LEU A 21 9.67 3.27 -16.60
C LEU A 21 10.30 4.65 -16.35
N PRO A 22 9.51 5.73 -16.52
CA PRO A 22 9.95 7.06 -16.12
C PRO A 22 10.29 7.09 -14.62
N GLU A 23 11.42 7.68 -14.27
CA GLU A 23 11.89 7.79 -12.89
C GLU A 23 11.36 9.06 -12.23
N LEU A 24 10.82 8.93 -11.01
CA LEU A 24 10.41 10.03 -10.17
C LEU A 24 11.64 10.69 -9.53
N LYS A 25 11.65 12.01 -9.47
CA LYS A 25 12.71 12.79 -8.84
C LYS A 25 12.45 12.97 -7.36
N LEU A 26 13.40 12.57 -6.52
CA LEU A 26 13.35 12.85 -5.08
C LEU A 26 13.50 14.35 -4.82
N LEU A 27 12.63 14.93 -4.00
CA LEU A 27 12.65 16.32 -3.57
C LEU A 27 13.20 16.46 -2.15
N SER A 28 12.79 15.60 -1.25
CA SER A 28 13.22 15.61 0.16
C SER A 28 13.06 14.25 0.81
N GLU A 29 13.75 14.08 1.93
CA GLU A 29 13.78 12.90 2.74
C GLU A 29 13.66 13.31 4.21
N HIS A 30 12.77 12.65 4.96
CA HIS A 30 12.45 13.00 6.34
C HIS A 30 12.44 11.75 7.21
N PRO A 31 13.47 11.54 8.05
CA PRO A 31 13.39 10.54 9.11
C PRO A 31 12.27 10.92 10.11
N VAL A 32 11.55 9.91 10.62
CA VAL A 32 10.47 10.09 11.58
C VAL A 32 10.91 9.58 12.93
N ASP A 33 10.92 10.47 13.91
CA ASP A 33 11.28 10.20 15.30
C ASP A 33 10.03 10.09 16.19
N ASP A 34 10.19 9.55 17.40
CA ASP A 34 9.14 9.44 18.41
C ASP A 34 7.99 8.47 18.06
N MET A 35 8.14 7.59 17.06
CA MET A 35 7.24 6.46 16.87
C MET A 35 7.61 5.34 17.85
N ILE A 36 6.72 5.02 18.80
CA ILE A 36 6.99 4.07 19.89
C ILE A 36 7.25 2.67 19.35
N GLY A 37 6.41 2.19 18.44
CA GLY A 37 6.59 0.88 17.78
C GLY A 37 7.64 0.88 16.67
N GLY A 38 8.19 2.04 16.29
CA GLY A 38 8.95 2.17 15.04
C GLY A 38 8.02 1.99 13.84
N ASN A 39 8.49 1.39 12.76
CA ASN A 39 7.73 0.95 11.59
C ASN A 39 6.61 1.92 11.15
N LEU A 40 6.66 2.39 9.94
CA LEU A 40 5.66 3.27 9.36
C LEU A 40 4.92 2.51 8.28
N SER A 41 3.69 2.04 8.59
CA SER A 41 2.94 1.14 7.73
C SER A 41 1.95 1.85 6.79
N GLY A 42 1.51 3.06 7.12
CA GLY A 42 0.58 3.83 6.27
C GLY A 42 0.74 5.33 6.42
N LEU A 43 0.27 6.10 5.44
CA LEU A 43 0.30 7.56 5.45
C LEU A 43 -1.01 8.16 4.92
N ALA A 44 -1.54 9.17 5.60
CA ALA A 44 -2.67 9.97 5.13
C ALA A 44 -2.42 11.46 5.33
N SER A 45 -2.98 12.29 4.45
CA SER A 45 -3.02 13.75 4.63
C SER A 45 -4.44 14.18 4.92
N CYS A 46 -4.72 14.55 6.17
CA CYS A 46 -6.04 14.93 6.66
C CYS A 46 -6.02 16.40 7.09
N ASN A 47 -6.75 17.26 6.39
CA ASN A 47 -6.82 18.70 6.70
C ASN A 47 -5.43 19.37 6.85
N GLY A 48 -4.46 18.96 6.01
CA GLY A 48 -3.10 19.50 6.02
C GLY A 48 -2.16 18.90 7.07
N VAL A 49 -2.62 17.97 7.88
CA VAL A 49 -1.80 17.20 8.83
C VAL A 49 -1.52 15.83 8.25
N LEU A 50 -0.26 15.38 8.31
CA LEU A 50 0.11 14.01 7.97
C LEU A 50 -0.13 13.10 9.16
N TRP A 51 -0.74 11.95 8.91
CA TRP A 51 -1.04 10.90 9.87
C TRP A 51 -0.41 9.59 9.45
N THR A 52 0.02 8.79 10.41
CA THR A 52 0.60 7.48 10.17
C THR A 52 0.19 6.47 11.25
N VAL A 53 0.32 5.20 10.93
CA VAL A 53 0.13 4.06 11.82
C VAL A 53 1.39 3.22 11.86
N SER A 54 1.47 2.31 12.82
CA SER A 54 2.52 1.28 12.91
C SER A 54 1.85 -0.08 13.09
N ASP A 55 2.34 -1.10 12.41
CA ASP A 55 1.95 -2.50 12.58
C ASP A 55 2.20 -3.04 14.00
N ARG A 56 2.99 -2.31 14.81
CA ARG A 56 3.36 -2.66 16.18
C ARG A 56 2.53 -1.99 17.26
N ASP A 57 1.72 -0.98 16.91
CA ASP A 57 1.00 -0.14 17.87
C ASP A 57 -0.52 -0.25 17.72
N ASP A 58 -1.13 -1.18 18.46
CA ASP A 58 -2.56 -1.49 18.39
C ASP A 58 -3.49 -0.32 18.79
N THR A 59 -3.00 0.61 19.60
CA THR A 59 -3.82 1.65 20.21
C THR A 59 -3.32 3.06 19.91
N LEU A 60 -2.39 3.20 18.96
CA LEU A 60 -1.81 4.50 18.65
C LEU A 60 -2.05 4.88 17.18
N LEU A 61 -2.42 6.14 17.01
CA LEU A 61 -2.43 6.84 15.72
C LEU A 61 -1.51 8.05 15.86
N TYR A 62 -0.66 8.29 14.90
CA TYR A 62 0.34 9.35 14.99
C TYR A 62 0.04 10.49 14.05
N SER A 63 0.08 11.74 14.54
CA SER A 63 0.22 12.93 13.71
C SER A 63 1.70 13.30 13.59
N LEU A 64 2.13 13.78 12.40
CA LEU A 64 3.51 14.14 12.15
C LEU A 64 3.69 15.65 12.18
N ASP A 65 4.60 16.15 13.03
CA ASP A 65 5.11 17.51 12.96
C ASP A 65 6.19 17.57 11.86
N THR A 66 5.86 18.24 10.78
CA THR A 66 6.69 18.35 9.57
C THR A 66 7.47 19.66 9.50
N SER A 67 7.58 20.40 10.60
CA SER A 67 8.24 21.73 10.65
C SER A 67 9.76 21.68 10.52
N ALA A 68 10.39 20.52 10.78
CA ALA A 68 11.83 20.30 10.72
C ALA A 68 12.21 19.23 9.69
N THR A 69 13.51 19.05 9.42
CA THR A 69 14.01 17.99 8.53
C THR A 69 13.72 16.60 9.09
N VAL A 70 13.93 16.39 10.39
CA VAL A 70 13.49 15.20 11.13
C VAL A 70 12.11 15.48 11.66
N TRP A 71 11.13 14.70 11.21
CA TRP A 71 9.76 14.84 11.66
C TRP A 71 9.57 14.19 13.02
N LYS A 72 8.59 14.70 13.76
CA LYS A 72 8.24 14.19 15.08
C LYS A 72 6.86 13.59 15.07
N ALA A 73 6.76 12.33 15.45
CA ALA A 73 5.47 11.65 15.60
C ALA A 73 4.87 12.01 16.97
N LYS A 74 3.60 12.45 16.97
CA LYS A 74 2.84 12.71 18.17
C LYS A 74 1.71 11.68 18.29
N ALA A 75 1.82 10.81 19.28
CA ALA A 75 0.86 9.74 19.52
C ALA A 75 -0.49 10.27 20.03
N GLN A 76 -1.55 9.74 19.44
CA GLN A 76 -2.93 9.82 19.93
C GLN A 76 -3.37 8.42 20.32
N THR A 77 -3.74 8.21 21.58
CA THR A 77 -4.28 6.93 22.05
C THR A 77 -5.70 6.73 21.55
N LEU A 78 -5.99 5.53 21.06
CA LEU A 78 -7.30 5.09 20.59
C LEU A 78 -7.91 4.10 21.59
N GLU A 79 -9.17 4.30 21.92
CA GLU A 79 -9.98 3.28 22.60
C GLU A 79 -10.57 2.34 21.55
N ILE A 80 -10.02 1.14 21.44
CA ILE A 80 -10.42 0.18 20.40
C ILE A 80 -11.70 -0.55 20.84
N PRO A 81 -12.81 -0.41 20.10
CA PRO A 81 -14.04 -1.13 20.40
C PRO A 81 -13.91 -2.63 20.08
N PRO A 82 -14.86 -3.49 20.55
CA PRO A 82 -14.88 -4.90 20.22
C PRO A 82 -14.80 -5.13 18.70
N ILE A 83 -13.93 -6.04 18.28
CA ILE A 83 -13.60 -6.27 16.87
C ILE A 83 -14.76 -7.08 16.20
N PRO A 84 -15.27 -6.62 15.04
CA PRO A 84 -16.33 -7.32 14.33
C PRO A 84 -15.84 -8.61 13.65
N ASP A 85 -16.77 -9.48 13.30
CA ASP A 85 -16.47 -10.65 12.45
C ASP A 85 -16.48 -10.25 10.97
N SER A 86 -15.32 -10.07 10.39
CA SER A 86 -15.13 -9.72 8.97
C SER A 86 -15.34 -10.91 8.01
N GLY A 87 -15.51 -12.13 8.52
CA GLY A 87 -15.51 -13.34 7.69
C GLY A 87 -14.13 -13.98 7.49
N LEU A 88 -13.05 -13.36 7.99
CA LEU A 88 -11.71 -13.97 7.97
C LEU A 88 -11.71 -15.24 8.83
N SER A 89 -11.11 -16.33 8.33
CA SER A 89 -11.15 -17.62 9.00
C SER A 89 -10.52 -17.58 10.40
N ALA A 90 -11.06 -18.36 11.33
CA ALA A 90 -10.53 -18.46 12.68
C ALA A 90 -9.05 -18.93 12.70
N THR A 91 -8.66 -19.75 11.72
CA THR A 91 -7.28 -20.23 11.56
C THR A 91 -6.35 -19.08 11.28
N LEU A 92 -6.65 -18.22 10.28
CA LEU A 92 -5.82 -17.07 9.93
C LEU A 92 -5.73 -16.07 11.10
N ARG A 93 -6.87 -15.75 11.73
CA ARG A 93 -6.88 -14.91 12.93
C ARG A 93 -6.06 -15.50 14.08
N GLY A 94 -6.12 -16.81 14.28
CA GLY A 94 -5.33 -17.52 15.29
C GLY A 94 -3.83 -17.45 15.00
N MET A 95 -3.41 -17.58 13.75
CA MET A 95 -2.03 -17.44 13.31
C MET A 95 -1.52 -16.01 13.48
N ALA A 96 -2.29 -15.00 13.07
CA ALA A 96 -1.96 -13.59 13.30
C ALA A 96 -1.77 -13.28 14.78
N LYS A 97 -2.71 -13.74 15.62
CA LYS A 97 -2.63 -13.59 17.08
C LYS A 97 -1.39 -14.28 17.69
N ALA A 98 -1.05 -15.47 17.22
CA ALA A 98 0.16 -16.17 17.67
C ALA A 98 1.44 -15.42 17.24
N SER A 99 1.49 -14.88 16.03
CA SER A 99 2.59 -14.04 15.55
C SER A 99 2.73 -12.78 16.41
N ALA A 100 1.63 -12.12 16.74
CA ALA A 100 1.61 -10.90 17.55
C ALA A 100 2.21 -11.09 18.96
N LEU A 101 2.15 -12.30 19.53
CA LEU A 101 2.82 -12.60 20.81
C LEU A 101 4.34 -12.46 20.75
N ILE A 102 4.91 -12.58 19.56
CA ILE A 102 6.37 -12.52 19.34
C ILE A 102 6.79 -11.14 18.85
N ARG A 103 6.06 -10.58 17.88
CA ARG A 103 6.46 -9.34 17.21
C ARG A 103 5.77 -8.07 17.78
N GLY A 104 4.73 -8.22 18.59
CA GLY A 104 3.82 -7.13 18.95
C GLY A 104 2.75 -6.89 17.86
N GLY A 105 1.85 -5.95 18.06
CA GLY A 105 0.84 -5.56 17.08
C GLY A 105 -0.25 -6.61 16.87
N GLY A 106 -1.23 -6.70 17.78
CA GLY A 106 -2.32 -7.67 17.68
C GLY A 106 -3.41 -7.26 16.69
N LEU A 107 -3.51 -5.95 16.36
CA LEU A 107 -4.41 -5.42 15.34
C LEU A 107 -3.72 -5.30 13.98
N ASP A 108 -2.42 -5.10 13.98
CA ASP A 108 -1.63 -5.06 12.75
C ASP A 108 -2.17 -3.99 11.78
N PHE A 109 -2.06 -2.71 12.17
CA PHE A 109 -2.54 -1.61 11.34
C PHE A 109 -1.56 -1.29 10.22
N GLU A 110 -1.94 -1.61 8.97
CA GLU A 110 -1.07 -1.49 7.80
C GLU A 110 -1.36 -0.28 6.91
N GLY A 111 -2.52 0.32 7.01
CA GLY A 111 -2.86 1.48 6.18
C GLY A 111 -3.74 2.49 6.87
N VAL A 112 -3.62 3.75 6.45
CA VAL A 112 -4.46 4.84 6.90
C VAL A 112 -4.91 5.72 5.75
N SER A 113 -6.18 6.15 5.76
CA SER A 113 -6.74 7.10 4.80
C SER A 113 -7.63 8.10 5.52
N CYS A 114 -8.09 9.15 4.85
CA CYS A 114 -9.10 10.04 5.41
C CYS A 114 -10.09 10.60 4.39
N ASP A 115 -11.27 10.98 4.90
CA ASP A 115 -12.29 11.71 4.15
C ASP A 115 -12.07 13.23 4.24
N ALA A 116 -12.88 13.99 3.52
CA ALA A 116 -12.81 15.46 3.53
C ALA A 116 -13.24 16.09 4.86
N ALA A 117 -13.98 15.37 5.70
CA ALA A 117 -14.32 15.82 7.05
C ALA A 117 -13.14 15.64 8.03
N GLY A 118 -12.09 14.91 7.63
CA GLY A 118 -10.90 14.64 8.44
C GLY A 118 -11.03 13.40 9.33
N ASN A 119 -12.08 12.57 9.14
CA ASN A 119 -12.12 11.26 9.80
C ASN A 119 -11.02 10.37 9.22
N ARG A 120 -10.32 9.63 10.08
CA ARG A 120 -9.26 8.69 9.68
C ARG A 120 -9.85 7.28 9.61
N TYR A 121 -9.34 6.48 8.68
CA TYR A 121 -9.75 5.10 8.44
C TYR A 121 -8.49 4.25 8.44
N LEU A 122 -8.40 3.33 9.38
CA LEU A 122 -7.26 2.44 9.58
C LEU A 122 -7.66 1.03 9.16
N VAL A 123 -6.82 0.35 8.36
CA VAL A 123 -7.05 -1.04 8.00
C VAL A 123 -6.23 -1.96 8.89
N SER A 124 -6.90 -2.93 9.49
CA SER A 124 -6.26 -4.00 10.28
C SER A 124 -6.05 -5.23 9.41
N GLU A 125 -4.79 -5.62 9.23
CA GLU A 125 -4.44 -6.85 8.53
C GLU A 125 -4.93 -8.08 9.30
N ALA A 126 -4.63 -8.16 10.59
CA ALA A 126 -4.94 -9.30 11.44
C ALA A 126 -6.43 -9.68 11.45
N TYR A 127 -7.32 -8.73 11.20
CA TYR A 127 -8.77 -8.94 11.25
C TYR A 127 -9.51 -8.68 9.94
N ALA A 128 -8.81 -8.23 8.90
CA ALA A 128 -9.42 -7.80 7.64
C ALA A 128 -10.58 -6.81 7.87
N ALA A 129 -10.36 -5.83 8.72
CA ALA A 129 -11.39 -4.89 9.19
C ALA A 129 -10.89 -3.44 9.09
N VAL A 130 -11.82 -2.48 9.04
CA VAL A 130 -11.50 -1.06 8.94
C VAL A 130 -12.05 -0.32 10.16
N LEU A 131 -11.17 0.36 10.89
CA LEU A 131 -11.51 1.23 12.02
C LEU A 131 -11.65 2.66 11.52
N LYS A 132 -12.82 3.28 11.71
CA LYS A 132 -13.01 4.72 11.52
C LYS A 132 -12.72 5.42 12.84
N VAL A 133 -11.82 6.39 12.81
CA VAL A 133 -11.49 7.31 13.91
C VAL A 133 -12.04 8.69 13.55
N PRO A 134 -13.24 9.06 14.00
CA PRO A 134 -13.83 10.36 13.68
C PRO A 134 -13.00 11.51 14.28
N VAL A 135 -13.21 12.72 13.75
CA VAL A 135 -12.60 13.93 14.33
C VAL A 135 -13.10 14.13 15.76
N ASP A 136 -14.40 13.94 15.93
CA ASP A 136 -15.08 14.03 17.22
C ASP A 136 -15.80 12.70 17.52
N GLY A 137 -15.59 12.15 18.71
CA GLY A 137 -16.22 10.92 19.16
C GLY A 137 -15.27 9.71 19.23
N ALA A 138 -15.84 8.56 19.60
CA ALA A 138 -15.10 7.33 19.77
C ALA A 138 -14.83 6.63 18.43
N PRO A 139 -13.72 5.89 18.29
CA PRO A 139 -13.47 5.02 17.15
C PRO A 139 -14.57 3.96 16.98
N VAL A 140 -14.91 3.62 15.73
CA VAL A 140 -15.89 2.58 15.40
C VAL A 140 -15.39 1.72 14.25
N TRP A 141 -15.55 0.41 14.36
CA TRP A 141 -15.32 -0.49 13.23
C TRP A 141 -16.41 -0.31 12.18
N LEU A 142 -16.03 -0.24 10.90
CA LEU A 142 -17.00 -0.28 9.82
C LEU A 142 -17.62 -1.67 9.72
N GLU A 143 -18.93 -1.71 9.58
CA GLU A 143 -19.67 -2.95 9.33
C GLU A 143 -19.57 -3.32 7.83
N LEU A 144 -18.38 -3.68 7.39
CA LEU A 144 -18.17 -4.14 6.02
C LEU A 144 -18.84 -5.50 5.82
N PRO A 145 -19.47 -5.76 4.65
CA PRO A 145 -20.08 -7.05 4.39
C PRO A 145 -19.00 -8.14 4.35
N ARG A 146 -19.25 -9.28 5.00
CA ARG A 146 -18.36 -10.46 4.99
C ARG A 146 -17.97 -10.88 3.56
N LYS A 147 -18.86 -10.60 2.60
CA LYS A 147 -18.64 -10.79 1.16
C LYS A 147 -17.33 -10.20 0.66
N VAL A 148 -16.81 -9.11 1.25
CA VAL A 148 -15.50 -8.51 0.91
C VAL A 148 -14.38 -9.54 1.08
N VAL A 149 -14.35 -10.24 2.21
CA VAL A 149 -13.35 -11.26 2.52
C VAL A 149 -13.66 -12.56 1.79
N GLU A 150 -14.92 -13.01 1.77
CA GLU A 150 -15.34 -14.26 1.16
C GLU A 150 -15.05 -14.30 -0.34
N GLU A 151 -15.37 -13.22 -1.09
CA GLU A 151 -15.05 -13.14 -2.52
C GLU A 151 -13.53 -13.08 -2.76
N ALA A 152 -12.80 -12.30 -1.95
CA ALA A 152 -11.35 -12.22 -2.05
C ALA A 152 -10.70 -13.61 -1.87
N GLN A 153 -11.09 -14.33 -0.82
CA GLN A 153 -10.59 -15.69 -0.57
C GLN A 153 -10.96 -16.66 -1.68
N SER A 154 -12.18 -16.59 -2.20
CA SER A 154 -12.64 -17.41 -3.32
C SER A 154 -11.85 -17.14 -4.61
N ALA A 155 -11.40 -15.91 -4.80
CA ALA A 155 -10.51 -15.53 -5.90
C ALA A 155 -9.03 -15.90 -5.65
N GLY A 156 -8.70 -16.41 -4.45
CA GLY A 156 -7.36 -16.83 -4.03
C GLY A 156 -6.49 -15.72 -3.47
N MET A 157 -7.07 -14.58 -3.10
CA MET A 157 -6.45 -13.55 -2.26
C MET A 157 -6.62 -13.91 -0.77
N LEU A 158 -5.94 -13.21 0.13
CA LEU A 158 -6.09 -13.31 1.59
C LEU A 158 -5.91 -14.76 2.11
N GLN A 159 -4.95 -15.50 1.59
CA GLN A 159 -4.71 -16.90 1.94
C GLN A 159 -3.74 -17.07 3.10
N HIS A 160 -2.96 -16.06 3.44
CA HIS A 160 -1.93 -16.07 4.49
C HIS A 160 -2.21 -14.98 5.51
N PHE A 161 -1.95 -15.26 6.80
CA PHE A 161 -2.26 -14.36 7.92
C PHE A 161 -1.49 -13.03 7.88
N ASN A 162 -0.37 -12.97 7.15
CA ASN A 162 0.44 -11.78 6.92
C ASN A 162 0.46 -11.39 5.44
N ALA A 163 -0.66 -11.55 4.75
CA ALA A 163 -0.87 -11.16 3.37
C ALA A 163 -2.36 -10.90 3.13
N ILE A 164 -2.93 -9.97 3.92
CA ILE A 164 -4.36 -9.65 3.91
C ILE A 164 -4.57 -8.29 3.25
N PHE A 165 -4.82 -7.24 4.00
CA PHE A 165 -5.01 -5.88 3.51
C PHE A 165 -3.90 -4.97 4.03
N GLU A 166 -3.09 -4.44 3.11
CA GLU A 166 -1.99 -3.53 3.42
C GLU A 166 -2.40 -2.06 3.30
N GLY A 167 -3.24 -1.72 2.34
CA GLY A 167 -3.58 -0.34 2.06
C GLY A 167 -5.07 -0.05 1.98
N ILE A 168 -5.41 1.22 2.24
CA ILE A 168 -6.77 1.73 2.17
C ILE A 168 -6.81 3.12 1.55
N ALA A 169 -7.75 3.33 0.63
CA ALA A 169 -8.15 4.65 0.15
C ALA A 169 -9.63 4.89 0.44
N VAL A 170 -9.97 6.10 0.85
CA VAL A 170 -11.36 6.52 1.10
C VAL A 170 -11.65 7.76 0.26
N ASN A 171 -12.85 7.85 -0.31
CA ASN A 171 -13.25 9.01 -1.08
C ASN A 171 -13.55 10.22 -0.16
N PRO A 172 -13.55 11.45 -0.70
CA PRO A 172 -13.79 12.66 0.09
C PRO A 172 -15.11 12.67 0.87
N ALA A 173 -16.14 11.96 0.37
CA ALA A 173 -17.44 11.88 1.06
C ALA A 173 -17.43 10.88 2.24
N GLY A 174 -16.43 9.99 2.33
CA GLY A 174 -16.36 8.95 3.36
C GLY A 174 -17.37 7.82 3.15
N ASP A 175 -17.92 7.69 1.95
CA ASP A 175 -18.97 6.72 1.60
C ASP A 175 -18.53 5.66 0.60
N GLN A 176 -17.28 5.70 0.15
CA GLN A 176 -16.65 4.64 -0.66
C GLN A 176 -15.20 4.44 -0.24
N LEU A 177 -14.80 3.18 -0.15
CA LEU A 177 -13.42 2.79 0.15
C LEU A 177 -12.89 1.76 -0.85
N TRP A 178 -11.57 1.71 -0.95
CA TRP A 178 -10.81 0.72 -1.69
C TRP A 178 -9.78 0.11 -0.76
N LEU A 179 -9.63 -1.21 -0.84
CA LEU A 179 -8.66 -1.99 -0.08
C LEU A 179 -7.68 -2.64 -1.03
N ALA A 180 -6.41 -2.64 -0.66
CA ALA A 180 -5.35 -3.33 -1.38
C ALA A 180 -5.03 -4.65 -0.69
N ALA A 181 -5.28 -5.79 -1.37
CA ALA A 181 -4.84 -7.11 -0.94
C ALA A 181 -3.40 -7.35 -1.40
N GLU A 182 -2.54 -7.81 -0.49
CA GLU A 182 -1.09 -7.72 -0.60
C GLU A 182 -0.48 -8.52 -1.74
N ARG A 183 -0.29 -9.83 -1.59
CA ARG A 183 0.56 -10.65 -2.46
C ARG A 183 -0.02 -12.03 -2.77
N ASP A 184 0.75 -12.85 -3.51
CA ASP A 184 0.45 -14.13 -4.13
C ASP A 184 -0.63 -14.00 -5.22
N LYS A 185 -1.84 -13.70 -4.86
CA LYS A 185 -2.82 -13.03 -5.70
C LYS A 185 -3.16 -11.71 -5.05
N ARG A 186 -2.54 -10.64 -5.53
CA ARG A 186 -2.84 -9.29 -5.11
C ARG A 186 -4.13 -8.78 -5.74
N GLY A 187 -4.79 -7.84 -5.12
CA GLY A 187 -6.01 -7.29 -5.70
C GLY A 187 -6.47 -5.98 -5.12
N LEU A 188 -7.46 -5.40 -5.77
CA LEU A 188 -8.17 -4.22 -5.30
C LEU A 188 -9.63 -4.59 -5.07
N LEU A 189 -10.13 -4.25 -3.90
CA LEU A 189 -11.52 -4.43 -3.52
C LEU A 189 -12.17 -3.08 -3.23
N THR A 190 -13.51 -3.03 -3.23
CA THR A 190 -14.26 -1.80 -2.91
C THR A 190 -15.54 -2.12 -2.18
N ALA A 191 -15.94 -1.20 -1.33
CA ALA A 191 -17.27 -1.18 -0.71
C ALA A 191 -17.80 0.26 -0.70
N LYS A 192 -19.14 0.40 -0.74
CA LYS A 192 -19.84 1.68 -0.70
C LYS A 192 -20.85 1.69 0.43
N LEU A 193 -20.98 2.83 1.07
CA LEU A 193 -22.00 3.07 2.09
C LEU A 193 -23.30 3.52 1.41
N GLY A 194 -24.30 2.68 1.48
CA GLY A 194 -25.67 2.97 1.03
C GLY A 194 -26.62 3.25 2.19
N LYS A 195 -27.90 3.27 1.91
CA LYS A 195 -28.94 3.48 2.93
C LYS A 195 -28.98 2.36 3.97
N ASP A 196 -28.66 1.14 3.55
CA ASP A 196 -28.75 -0.08 4.36
C ASP A 196 -27.37 -0.50 4.92
N GLY A 197 -26.39 0.37 4.88
CA GLY A 197 -25.02 0.12 5.34
C GLY A 197 -24.01 -0.07 4.21
N TRP A 198 -22.83 -0.58 4.57
CA TRP A 198 -21.76 -0.87 3.60
C TRP A 198 -22.13 -2.08 2.75
N ALA A 199 -21.96 -1.93 1.44
CA ALA A 199 -22.25 -2.98 0.46
C ALA A 199 -21.27 -2.95 -0.70
N CYS A 200 -21.19 -4.05 -1.43
CA CYS A 200 -20.56 -4.09 -2.74
C CYS A 200 -21.63 -4.01 -3.83
N ASP A 201 -21.31 -3.49 -4.98
CA ASP A 201 -22.16 -3.58 -6.16
C ASP A 201 -22.34 -5.08 -6.56
N ALA A 202 -22.21 -5.47 -7.79
CA ALA A 202 -22.29 -6.87 -8.21
C ALA A 202 -21.17 -7.74 -7.57
N SER A 203 -19.95 -7.17 -7.44
CA SER A 203 -18.79 -7.78 -6.77
C SER A 203 -18.06 -6.77 -5.91
N CYS A 204 -17.42 -7.25 -4.85
CA CYS A 204 -16.48 -6.46 -4.05
C CYS A 204 -15.11 -6.34 -4.72
N ILE A 205 -14.79 -7.22 -5.67
CA ILE A 205 -13.50 -7.28 -6.35
C ILE A 205 -13.51 -6.36 -7.56
N LEU A 206 -12.59 -5.40 -7.61
CA LEU A 206 -12.30 -4.60 -8.79
C LEU A 206 -11.27 -5.29 -9.68
N ARG A 207 -10.21 -5.85 -9.06
CA ARG A 207 -9.09 -6.42 -9.80
C ARG A 207 -8.45 -7.55 -9.01
N VAL A 208 -8.05 -8.61 -9.73
CA VAL A 208 -7.14 -9.67 -9.25
C VAL A 208 -5.97 -9.75 -10.19
N GLU A 209 -4.77 -9.80 -9.65
CA GLU A 209 -3.53 -9.96 -10.41
C GLU A 209 -2.64 -11.01 -9.74
N SER A 210 -1.88 -11.73 -10.56
CA SER A 210 -0.91 -12.73 -10.12
C SER A 210 0.39 -12.62 -10.92
N GLY A 211 1.37 -13.43 -10.55
CA GLY A 211 2.67 -13.49 -11.21
C GLY A 211 3.76 -12.81 -10.39
N ASN A 212 4.93 -12.67 -10.99
CA ASN A 212 6.11 -12.16 -10.32
C ASN A 212 6.54 -10.82 -10.91
N ASP A 213 7.15 -10.00 -10.08
CA ASP A 213 8.02 -8.91 -10.47
C ASP A 213 9.49 -9.35 -10.31
N ILE A 214 10.38 -8.72 -11.06
CA ILE A 214 11.80 -8.92 -10.89
C ILE A 214 12.33 -7.80 -10.01
N LEU A 215 12.94 -8.16 -8.89
CA LEU A 215 13.59 -7.19 -8.03
C LEU A 215 14.66 -6.42 -8.83
N PRO A 216 14.86 -5.14 -8.53
CA PRO A 216 15.98 -4.37 -9.09
C PRO A 216 17.32 -5.09 -8.90
N PRO A 217 18.29 -4.87 -9.82
CA PRO A 217 19.61 -5.52 -9.75
C PRO A 217 20.32 -5.30 -8.41
N GLU A 218 20.15 -4.13 -7.79
CA GLU A 218 20.70 -3.75 -6.49
C GLU A 218 20.21 -4.69 -5.38
N LEU A 219 19.04 -5.29 -5.54
CA LEU A 219 18.43 -6.26 -4.63
C LEU A 219 18.60 -7.71 -5.08
N GLY A 220 19.40 -7.94 -6.11
CA GLY A 220 19.81 -9.26 -6.59
C GLY A 220 18.99 -9.84 -7.73
N GLY A 221 18.09 -9.08 -8.36
CA GLY A 221 17.42 -9.46 -9.62
C GLY A 221 16.55 -10.73 -9.55
N LYS A 222 16.08 -11.13 -8.36
CA LYS A 222 15.26 -12.34 -8.18
C LYS A 222 13.79 -12.08 -8.50
N ALA A 223 13.10 -13.10 -8.98
CA ALA A 223 11.65 -13.09 -9.09
C ALA A 223 11.00 -13.19 -7.70
N VAL A 224 10.08 -12.28 -7.41
CA VAL A 224 9.26 -12.26 -6.18
C VAL A 224 7.79 -12.10 -6.56
N SER A 225 6.88 -12.53 -5.69
CA SER A 225 5.45 -12.33 -5.91
C SER A 225 5.14 -10.84 -6.06
N LYS A 226 4.27 -10.51 -7.00
CA LYS A 226 3.73 -9.13 -7.09
C LYS A 226 2.97 -8.80 -5.82
N ASP A 227 3.11 -7.57 -5.36
CA ASP A 227 2.41 -7.08 -4.18
C ASP A 227 1.78 -5.70 -4.39
N PHE A 228 0.85 -5.35 -3.49
CA PHE A 228 0.40 -3.99 -3.22
C PHE A 228 0.67 -3.71 -1.75
N SER A 229 1.51 -2.73 -1.45
CA SER A 229 1.75 -2.31 -0.08
C SER A 229 0.88 -1.11 0.35
N ASP A 230 0.36 -0.33 -0.59
CA ASP A 230 -0.61 0.71 -0.28
C ASP A 230 -1.42 1.13 -1.50
N VAL A 231 -2.50 1.88 -1.27
CA VAL A 231 -3.36 2.48 -2.30
C VAL A 231 -3.76 3.90 -1.91
N SER A 232 -3.58 4.83 -2.83
CA SER A 232 -3.96 6.25 -2.67
C SER A 232 -4.99 6.65 -3.71
N LEU A 233 -5.93 7.54 -3.34
CA LEU A 233 -6.92 8.11 -4.24
C LEU A 233 -6.52 9.56 -4.59
N TYR A 234 -6.36 9.86 -5.88
CA TYR A 234 -6.10 11.22 -6.34
C TYR A 234 -6.80 11.50 -7.66
N LYS A 235 -7.57 12.61 -7.72
CA LYS A 235 -8.30 13.09 -8.93
C LYS A 235 -9.05 11.98 -9.68
N GLY A 236 -9.80 11.14 -8.95
CA GLY A 236 -10.62 10.07 -9.53
C GLY A 236 -9.83 8.89 -10.10
N LYS A 237 -8.59 8.71 -9.67
CA LYS A 237 -7.73 7.58 -10.01
C LYS A 237 -7.20 6.92 -8.75
N LEU A 238 -7.02 5.61 -8.80
CA LEU A 238 -6.27 4.88 -7.78
C LEU A 238 -4.79 4.86 -8.16
N PHE A 239 -3.95 4.97 -7.15
CA PHE A 239 -2.50 4.80 -7.27
C PHE A 239 -2.08 3.70 -6.30
N THR A 240 -1.45 2.66 -6.81
CA THR A 240 -0.93 1.57 -5.99
C THR A 240 0.57 1.71 -5.81
N LEU A 241 1.04 1.46 -4.59
CA LEU A 241 2.45 1.26 -4.30
C LEU A 241 2.79 -0.22 -4.54
N GLU A 242 3.71 -0.47 -5.44
CA GLU A 242 4.20 -1.81 -5.79
C GLU A 242 5.65 -1.92 -5.29
N ARG A 243 5.79 -2.28 -3.99
CA ARG A 243 7.07 -2.16 -3.24
C ARG A 243 8.19 -3.00 -3.83
N ALA A 244 7.90 -4.26 -4.19
CA ALA A 244 8.91 -5.15 -4.77
C ALA A 244 9.51 -4.62 -6.07
N ALA A 245 8.72 -3.85 -6.84
CA ALA A 245 9.14 -3.23 -8.10
C ALA A 245 9.57 -1.76 -7.95
N TYR A 246 9.51 -1.18 -6.76
CA TYR A 246 9.83 0.24 -6.49
C TYR A 246 9.15 1.20 -7.46
N ARG A 247 7.82 1.05 -7.60
CA ARG A 247 7.05 1.87 -8.53
C ARG A 247 5.68 2.27 -7.96
N ILE A 248 5.17 3.38 -8.45
CA ILE A 248 3.81 3.86 -8.22
C ILE A 248 3.04 3.69 -9.52
N CYS A 249 1.89 3.03 -9.46
CA CYS A 249 1.09 2.73 -10.64
C CYS A 249 -0.30 3.36 -10.55
N ARG A 250 -0.66 4.16 -11.58
CA ARG A 250 -2.00 4.72 -11.73
C ARG A 250 -2.95 3.68 -12.33
N ARG A 251 -4.16 3.62 -11.77
CA ARG A 251 -5.20 2.67 -12.15
C ARG A 251 -6.56 3.35 -12.30
N THR A 252 -7.43 2.75 -13.10
CA THR A 252 -8.81 3.20 -13.22
C THR A 252 -9.56 2.99 -11.92
N LEU A 253 -10.40 3.96 -11.54
CA LEU A 253 -11.15 3.95 -10.29
C LEU A 253 -12.17 2.80 -10.21
N THR A 254 -12.79 2.45 -11.34
CA THR A 254 -13.92 1.52 -11.39
C THR A 254 -13.56 0.07 -11.66
N THR A 255 -12.41 -0.20 -12.25
CA THR A 255 -11.98 -1.55 -12.62
C THR A 255 -10.59 -1.93 -12.10
N GLY A 256 -9.90 -1.01 -11.43
CA GLY A 256 -8.53 -1.22 -10.98
C GLY A 256 -7.52 -1.51 -12.11
N GLN A 257 -7.91 -1.29 -13.38
CA GLN A 257 -7.05 -1.57 -14.53
C GLN A 257 -5.82 -0.65 -14.53
N LEU A 258 -4.65 -1.25 -14.73
CA LEU A 258 -3.40 -0.52 -14.86
C LEU A 258 -3.42 0.41 -16.08
N GLU A 259 -3.07 1.68 -15.86
CA GLU A 259 -2.94 2.69 -16.93
C GLU A 259 -1.47 3.00 -17.21
N THR A 260 -0.68 3.24 -16.17
CA THR A 260 0.74 3.60 -16.29
C THR A 260 1.44 3.49 -14.94
N CYS A 261 2.77 3.40 -14.97
CA CYS A 261 3.61 3.36 -13.76
C CYS A 261 4.79 4.32 -13.87
N TRP A 262 5.32 4.72 -12.73
CA TRP A 262 6.57 5.47 -12.57
C TRP A 262 7.44 4.77 -11.54
N SER A 263 8.72 4.66 -11.85
CA SER A 263 9.71 4.09 -10.93
C SER A 263 10.23 5.15 -9.96
N PHE A 264 10.59 4.75 -8.77
CA PHE A 264 11.40 5.52 -7.83
C PHE A 264 12.64 4.74 -7.37
N ALA A 265 12.93 3.62 -8.05
CA ALA A 265 14.02 2.71 -7.70
C ALA A 265 15.37 3.40 -7.71
N LYS A 266 15.63 4.25 -8.71
CA LYS A 266 16.90 4.97 -8.85
C LYS A 266 17.27 5.79 -7.61
N GLU A 267 16.27 6.41 -6.98
CA GLU A 267 16.48 7.21 -5.77
C GLU A 267 16.48 6.36 -4.51
N ALA A 268 15.51 5.44 -4.38
CA ALA A 268 15.37 4.61 -3.20
C ALA A 268 16.54 3.64 -3.01
N LEU A 269 17.13 3.16 -4.10
CA LEU A 269 18.20 2.17 -4.10
C LEU A 269 19.61 2.78 -4.24
N GLN A 270 19.78 4.07 -3.95
CA GLN A 270 21.12 4.64 -3.80
C GLN A 270 21.90 3.89 -2.73
N PRO A 271 23.22 3.64 -2.90
CA PRO A 271 24.00 2.83 -1.98
C PRO A 271 23.89 3.22 -0.49
N ASN A 272 23.79 4.51 -0.21
CA ASN A 272 23.63 5.03 1.15
C ASN A 272 22.22 4.88 1.73
N ARG A 273 21.20 4.57 0.89
CA ARG A 273 19.81 4.39 1.28
C ARG A 273 19.40 2.92 1.38
N LEU A 274 20.28 1.99 1.02
CA LEU A 274 20.00 0.57 1.16
C LEU A 274 19.93 0.18 2.64
N TYR A 275 18.91 -0.59 2.97
CA TYR A 275 18.78 -1.21 4.28
C TYR A 275 19.51 -2.55 4.29
N ASP A 276 19.81 -3.06 5.48
CA ASP A 276 20.32 -4.41 5.68
C ASP A 276 19.28 -5.48 5.30
N GLN A 277 18.01 -5.10 5.20
CA GLN A 277 16.94 -5.88 4.58
C GLN A 277 16.87 -5.61 3.07
N LYS A 278 16.57 -6.65 2.29
CA LYS A 278 16.67 -6.60 0.84
C LYS A 278 15.41 -6.08 0.13
N TYR A 279 14.24 -6.18 0.76
CA TYR A 279 12.94 -5.79 0.18
C TYR A 279 11.86 -5.64 1.27
N GLY A 280 10.69 -5.14 0.89
CA GLY A 280 9.53 -5.05 1.76
C GLY A 280 9.57 -3.85 2.71
N LEU A 281 10.15 -2.72 2.28
CA LEU A 281 10.32 -1.55 3.14
C LEU A 281 9.41 -0.37 2.80
N THR A 282 8.88 -0.27 1.58
CA THR A 282 7.99 0.84 1.22
C THR A 282 6.54 0.42 1.42
N GLU A 283 5.89 1.01 2.44
CA GLU A 283 4.57 0.59 2.90
C GLU A 283 3.49 1.67 2.78
N ALA A 284 3.85 2.94 2.62
CA ALA A 284 2.91 4.03 2.69
C ALA A 284 2.94 4.92 1.45
N LEU A 285 1.77 5.34 0.95
CA LEU A 285 1.63 6.16 -0.26
C LEU A 285 0.58 7.26 -0.10
N ILE A 286 0.97 8.51 -0.35
CA ILE A 286 0.04 9.59 -0.66
C ILE A 286 0.41 10.15 -2.02
N VAL A 287 -0.57 10.35 -2.90
CA VAL A 287 -0.40 11.06 -4.17
C VAL A 287 -1.18 12.37 -4.13
N ASP A 288 -0.51 13.46 -4.47
CA ASP A 288 -1.12 14.79 -4.59
C ASP A 288 -0.68 15.51 -5.87
N GLU A 289 -1.10 16.76 -6.05
CA GLU A 289 -0.79 17.55 -7.24
C GLU A 289 0.73 17.76 -7.42
N LYS A 290 1.48 17.90 -6.32
CA LYS A 290 2.91 18.20 -6.33
C LYS A 290 3.79 16.96 -6.45
N GLY A 291 3.22 15.76 -6.22
CA GLY A 291 3.98 14.51 -6.29
C GLY A 291 3.44 13.38 -5.41
N ALA A 292 4.35 12.58 -4.87
CA ALA A 292 4.01 11.49 -3.99
C ALA A 292 4.84 11.52 -2.70
N TRP A 293 4.23 11.15 -1.59
CA TRP A 293 4.90 10.76 -0.36
C TRP A 293 4.96 9.24 -0.32
N VAL A 294 6.13 8.70 -0.02
CA VAL A 294 6.36 7.26 0.15
C VAL A 294 7.01 7.05 1.51
N GLY A 295 6.36 6.32 2.38
CA GLY A 295 6.87 5.97 3.70
C GLY A 295 7.52 4.60 3.72
N THR A 296 8.45 4.38 4.65
CA THR A 296 9.15 3.11 4.83
C THR A 296 8.83 2.50 6.19
N ASP A 297 8.42 1.25 6.18
CA ASP A 297 8.60 0.37 7.33
C ASP A 297 10.03 -0.15 7.31
N ASN A 298 10.88 0.39 8.17
CA ASN A 298 12.27 -0.06 8.25
C ASN A 298 12.46 -1.38 9.03
N ASN A 299 11.39 -1.92 9.62
CA ASN A 299 11.35 -3.20 10.33
C ASN A 299 12.53 -3.39 11.29
N PHE A 300 12.88 -2.31 12.03
CA PHE A 300 14.09 -2.15 12.85
C PHE A 300 15.43 -2.33 12.10
N GLY A 301 15.40 -2.35 10.77
CA GLY A 301 16.59 -2.39 9.92
C GLY A 301 17.38 -1.08 9.99
N VAL A 302 18.66 -1.20 9.65
CA VAL A 302 19.60 -0.08 9.63
C VAL A 302 19.95 0.22 8.18
N ARG A 303 19.80 1.49 7.79
CA ARG A 303 20.18 1.98 6.45
C ARG A 303 21.70 2.12 6.38
N ALA A 304 22.29 2.00 5.19
CA ALA A 304 23.74 2.00 4.99
C ALA A 304 24.44 3.29 5.47
N ASP A 305 23.73 4.42 5.55
CA ASP A 305 24.21 5.67 6.15
C ASP A 305 24.04 5.74 7.68
N GLY A 306 23.54 4.68 8.30
CA GLY A 306 23.33 4.57 9.74
C GLY A 306 21.97 5.04 10.25
N GLU A 307 21.02 5.45 9.37
CA GLU A 307 19.68 5.81 9.76
C GLU A 307 18.91 4.56 10.25
N LYS A 308 18.23 4.68 11.39
CA LYS A 308 17.48 3.60 12.07
C LYS A 308 15.99 3.88 12.21
N ARG A 309 15.56 5.06 11.82
CA ARG A 309 14.17 5.50 11.90
C ARG A 309 13.44 5.16 10.61
N PRO A 310 12.11 5.03 10.63
CA PRO A 310 11.31 5.11 9.42
C PRO A 310 11.60 6.42 8.68
N VAL A 311 11.54 6.38 7.36
CA VAL A 311 11.82 7.54 6.51
C VAL A 311 10.64 7.80 5.59
N VAL A 312 10.26 9.05 5.44
CA VAL A 312 9.28 9.48 4.44
C VAL A 312 10.00 10.25 3.34
N TRP A 313 9.87 9.76 2.12
CA TRP A 313 10.37 10.41 0.91
C TRP A 313 9.29 11.26 0.25
N ARG A 314 9.69 12.41 -0.28
CA ARG A 314 8.86 13.24 -1.16
C ARG A 314 9.39 13.18 -2.57
N PHE A 315 8.61 12.63 -3.48
CA PHE A 315 8.91 12.63 -4.91
C PHE A 315 8.11 13.72 -5.63
N ALA A 316 8.71 14.35 -6.64
CA ALA A 316 8.02 15.29 -7.53
C ALA A 316 6.98 14.54 -8.39
N ALA A 317 5.89 15.24 -8.73
CA ALA A 317 4.99 14.74 -9.77
C ALA A 317 5.78 14.55 -11.08
N PRO A 318 5.43 13.54 -11.89
CA PRO A 318 6.06 13.35 -13.19
C PRO A 318 5.84 14.56 -14.10
N GLU A 319 6.69 14.72 -15.09
CA GLU A 319 6.51 15.75 -16.12
C GLU A 319 5.14 15.60 -16.78
N GLY A 320 4.38 16.70 -16.90
CA GLY A 320 2.99 16.67 -17.34
C GLY A 320 1.98 16.24 -16.28
N GLY A 321 2.42 16.01 -15.03
CA GLY A 321 1.60 15.57 -13.90
C GLY A 321 1.12 14.13 -14.01
N TRP A 322 0.35 13.72 -13.03
CA TRP A 322 -0.15 12.34 -12.93
C TRP A 322 -1.16 11.94 -14.02
N SER A 323 -1.70 12.89 -14.80
CA SER A 323 -2.64 12.64 -15.91
C SER A 323 -1.93 12.33 -17.22
N GLY A 324 -0.66 12.65 -17.35
CA GLY A 324 0.15 12.40 -18.53
C GLY A 324 0.20 10.91 -18.89
N LYS A 325 0.40 10.63 -20.17
CA LYS A 325 0.95 9.33 -20.61
C LYS A 325 2.47 9.48 -20.56
N PRO A 326 3.20 8.53 -19.99
CA PRO A 326 4.65 8.54 -20.02
C PRO A 326 5.19 8.41 -21.45
#